data_72ff782e1d59663caeebdd8aeac0a0ee
#
_entry.id   72ff782e1d59663caeebdd8aeac0a0ee
#
_cell.length_a   1.000
_cell.length_b   1.000
_cell.length_c   1.000
_cell.angle_alpha   90.00
_cell.angle_beta   90.00
_cell.angle_gamma   90.00
#
_symmetry.space_group_name_H-M   'P 1'
#
loop_
_entity.id
_entity.type
_entity.pdbx_description
1 polymer ?
#
loop_
_entity_poly.entity_id
_entity_poly.type
_entity_poly.pdbx_seq_one_letter_code
_entity_poly.pdbx_strand_id
1 'polypeptide(L)'
;MQKENRKYYEAYEDRYKTAHEKGVSWEQLKNTPIVMDIINRYHLHPEQSLLEIGCGEGRDAATVLENGFHLMATDISPEAIDYCKKKMPDFESKFMVLDCLSSDLDMKFDFIYSIAVIHMLVLDEDRNGFYQFIHSHLKS
;
A
#
# COMPACT_ATOMS: atom_id res chain seq x y z
N MET A 1 29.50 13.87 12.17
CA MET A 1 28.06 13.71 12.30
C MET A 1 27.68 12.35 11.74
N GLN A 2 27.28 11.44 12.61
CA GLN A 2 26.78 10.15 12.14
C GLN A 2 25.46 10.38 11.41
N LYS A 3 25.41 10.02 10.13
CA LYS A 3 24.13 9.92 9.44
C LYS A 3 23.35 8.85 10.16
N GLU A 4 22.26 9.24 10.81
CA GLU A 4 21.30 8.27 11.33
C GLU A 4 20.90 7.33 10.21
N ASN A 5 21.09 6.04 10.43
CA ASN A 5 20.67 4.99 9.50
C ASN A 5 19.15 4.82 9.61
N ARG A 6 18.39 5.89 9.26
CA ARG A 6 16.93 5.80 9.24
C ARG A 6 16.51 4.92 8.08
N LYS A 7 15.67 3.97 8.38
CA LYS A 7 14.98 3.21 7.34
C LYS A 7 14.10 4.17 6.54
N TYR A 8 13.96 3.92 5.24
CA TYR A 8 13.27 4.81 4.31
C TYR A 8 11.86 5.20 4.76
N TYR A 9 11.18 4.33 5.50
CA TYR A 9 9.78 4.54 5.90
C TYR A 9 9.61 5.38 7.18
N GLU A 10 10.65 5.55 7.99
CA GLU A 10 10.52 6.22 9.30
C GLU A 10 10.07 7.67 9.17
N ALA A 11 10.55 8.37 8.15
CA ALA A 11 10.13 9.74 7.89
C ALA A 11 8.64 9.83 7.54
N TYR A 12 8.12 8.85 6.81
CA TYR A 12 6.70 8.80 6.45
C TYR A 12 5.83 8.46 7.65
N GLU A 13 6.28 7.54 8.50
CA GLU A 13 5.59 7.22 9.76
C GLU A 13 5.43 8.47 10.63
N ASP A 14 6.50 9.24 10.80
CA ASP A 14 6.48 10.49 11.56
C ASP A 14 5.53 11.51 10.94
N ARG A 15 5.48 11.61 9.63
CA ARG A 15 4.56 12.52 8.92
C ARG A 15 3.10 12.15 9.12
N TYR A 16 2.77 10.86 9.04
CA TYR A 16 1.41 10.39 9.30
C TYR A 16 0.99 10.70 10.73
N LYS A 17 1.83 10.38 11.71
CA LYS A 17 1.57 10.67 13.11
C LYS A 17 1.34 12.16 13.33
N THR A 18 2.23 13.01 12.82
CA THR A 18 2.14 14.46 12.98
C THR A 18 0.87 15.00 12.35
N ALA A 19 0.52 14.56 11.15
CA ALA A 19 -0.70 14.98 10.47
C ALA A 19 -1.95 14.55 11.25
N HIS A 20 -1.99 13.28 11.69
CA HIS A 20 -3.14 12.72 12.41
C HIS A 20 -3.33 13.36 13.79
N GLU A 21 -2.24 13.70 14.48
CA GLU A 21 -2.31 14.44 15.76
C GLU A 21 -2.92 15.83 15.58
N LYS A 22 -2.73 16.45 14.42
CA LYS A 22 -3.35 17.72 14.06
C LYS A 22 -4.76 17.58 13.50
N GLY A 23 -5.27 16.34 13.37
CA GLY A 23 -6.60 16.07 12.85
C GLY A 23 -6.73 16.24 11.35
N VAL A 24 -5.61 16.20 10.59
CA VAL A 24 -5.61 16.34 9.13
C VAL A 24 -5.05 15.08 8.48
N SER A 25 -5.55 14.78 7.28
CA SER A 25 -5.01 13.72 6.44
C SER A 25 -3.73 14.18 5.75
N TRP A 26 -2.76 13.28 5.65
CA TRP A 26 -1.54 13.52 4.89
C TRP A 26 -1.79 13.60 3.39
N GLU A 27 -2.66 12.72 2.90
CA GLU A 27 -2.97 12.62 1.47
C GLU A 27 -4.12 13.56 1.08
N GLN A 28 -4.12 13.99 -0.19
CA GLN A 28 -5.25 14.72 -0.75
C GLN A 28 -6.47 13.79 -0.90
N LEU A 29 -7.66 14.36 -0.82
CA LEU A 29 -8.93 13.62 -0.83
C LEU A 29 -9.26 12.92 -2.16
N LYS A 30 -8.49 13.18 -3.22
CA LYS A 30 -8.78 12.61 -4.54
C LYS A 30 -7.99 11.32 -4.75
N ASN A 31 -8.69 10.25 -5.16
CA ASN A 31 -8.05 9.01 -5.56
C ASN A 31 -7.23 9.20 -6.85
N THR A 32 -6.35 8.24 -7.13
CA THR A 32 -5.55 8.22 -8.35
C THR A 32 -6.36 7.49 -9.44
N PRO A 33 -6.82 8.19 -10.49
CA PRO A 33 -7.68 7.55 -11.50
C PRO A 33 -7.05 6.36 -12.20
N ILE A 34 -5.72 6.33 -12.27
CA ILE A 34 -4.98 5.29 -12.99
C ILE A 34 -5.27 3.88 -12.49
N VAL A 35 -5.52 3.70 -11.20
CA VAL A 35 -5.77 2.36 -10.63
C VAL A 35 -7.04 1.76 -11.23
N MET A 36 -8.16 2.48 -11.19
CA MET A 36 -9.40 2.00 -11.79
C MET A 36 -9.34 1.95 -13.31
N ASP A 37 -8.60 2.87 -13.93
CA ASP A 37 -8.39 2.83 -15.38
C ASP A 37 -7.68 1.55 -15.82
N ILE A 38 -6.66 1.12 -15.08
CA ILE A 38 -5.95 -0.13 -15.36
C ILE A 38 -6.84 -1.34 -15.10
N ILE A 39 -7.55 -1.35 -13.99
CA ILE A 39 -8.49 -2.43 -13.66
C ILE A 39 -9.51 -2.62 -14.80
N ASN A 40 -10.07 -1.53 -15.28
CA ASN A 40 -11.04 -1.55 -16.36
C ASN A 40 -10.41 -1.95 -17.70
N ARG A 41 -9.23 -1.43 -18.00
CA ARG A 41 -8.52 -1.72 -19.28
C ARG A 41 -8.18 -3.19 -19.41
N TYR A 42 -7.74 -3.83 -18.34
CA TYR A 42 -7.37 -5.25 -18.34
C TYR A 42 -8.54 -6.16 -17.96
N HIS A 43 -9.72 -5.62 -17.82
CA HIS A 43 -10.95 -6.37 -17.50
C HIS A 43 -10.80 -7.29 -16.28
N LEU A 44 -10.21 -6.76 -15.20
CA LEU A 44 -10.07 -7.51 -13.96
C LEU A 44 -11.45 -7.81 -13.37
N HIS A 45 -11.65 -9.07 -12.98
CA HIS A 45 -12.91 -9.50 -12.37
C HIS A 45 -12.90 -9.25 -10.87
N PRO A 46 -14.06 -8.94 -10.27
CA PRO A 46 -14.15 -8.77 -8.80
C PRO A 46 -13.69 -9.99 -7.99
N GLU A 47 -13.72 -11.18 -8.58
CA GLU A 47 -13.27 -12.42 -7.93
C GLU A 47 -11.75 -12.58 -7.89
N GLN A 48 -11.03 -11.84 -8.72
CA GLN A 48 -9.58 -11.89 -8.73
C GLN A 48 -9.01 -11.19 -7.51
N SER A 49 -7.87 -11.68 -7.03
CA SER A 49 -7.21 -11.13 -5.85
C SER A 49 -6.22 -10.04 -6.24
N LEU A 50 -6.31 -8.91 -5.55
CA LEU A 50 -5.46 -7.75 -5.77
C LEU A 50 -4.66 -7.44 -4.50
N LEU A 51 -3.42 -7.00 -4.68
CA LEU A 51 -2.58 -6.50 -3.60
C LEU A 51 -2.14 -5.08 -3.90
N GLU A 52 -2.31 -4.19 -2.93
CA GLU A 52 -1.70 -2.86 -2.95
C GLU A 52 -0.53 -2.80 -1.97
N ILE A 53 0.63 -2.35 -2.44
CA ILE A 53 1.80 -2.10 -1.62
C ILE A 53 1.95 -0.60 -1.46
N GLY A 54 1.93 -0.11 -0.23
CA GLY A 54 2.03 1.31 0.05
C GLY A 54 0.70 2.05 -0.07
N CYS A 55 -0.34 1.55 0.59
CA CYS A 55 -1.69 2.12 0.47
C CYS A 55 -1.86 3.49 1.16
N GLY A 56 -0.92 3.88 2.02
CA GLY A 56 -1.02 5.14 2.75
C GLY A 56 -2.31 5.23 3.56
N GLU A 57 -3.02 6.32 3.42
CA GLU A 57 -4.29 6.56 4.11
C GLU A 57 -5.49 5.90 3.41
N GLY A 58 -5.23 5.05 2.40
CA GLY A 58 -6.24 4.18 1.80
C GLY A 58 -7.13 4.82 0.75
N ARG A 59 -6.72 5.94 0.17
CA ARG A 59 -7.52 6.66 -0.82
C ARG A 59 -7.85 5.81 -2.05
N ASP A 60 -6.85 5.16 -2.65
CA ASP A 60 -7.06 4.29 -3.81
C ASP A 60 -7.68 2.96 -3.40
N ALA A 61 -7.27 2.41 -2.25
CA ALA A 61 -7.84 1.19 -1.69
C ALA A 61 -9.35 1.33 -1.47
N ALA A 62 -9.81 2.47 -0.94
CA ALA A 62 -11.22 2.73 -0.72
C ALA A 62 -12.03 2.58 -2.02
N THR A 63 -11.55 3.18 -3.10
CA THR A 63 -12.22 3.10 -4.40
C THR A 63 -12.29 1.66 -4.92
N VAL A 64 -11.18 0.92 -4.82
CA VAL A 64 -11.12 -0.47 -5.28
C VAL A 64 -12.05 -1.37 -4.46
N LEU A 65 -12.02 -1.22 -3.14
CA LEU A 65 -12.86 -2.02 -2.23
C LEU A 65 -14.35 -1.69 -2.42
N GLU A 66 -14.70 -0.41 -2.57
CA GLU A 66 -16.08 0.01 -2.78
C GLU A 66 -16.66 -0.48 -4.11
N ASN A 67 -15.81 -0.76 -5.08
CA ASN A 67 -16.20 -1.37 -6.35
C ASN A 67 -16.29 -2.90 -6.29
N GLY A 68 -16.16 -3.50 -5.13
CA GLY A 68 -16.39 -4.92 -4.91
C GLY A 68 -15.22 -5.84 -5.19
N PHE A 69 -14.01 -5.32 -5.37
CA PHE A 69 -12.83 -6.13 -5.63
C PHE A 69 -12.25 -6.74 -4.35
N HIS A 70 -11.65 -7.91 -4.47
CA HIS A 70 -10.91 -8.55 -3.39
C HIS A 70 -9.51 -7.95 -3.30
N LEU A 71 -9.36 -6.92 -2.49
CA LEU A 71 -8.10 -6.22 -2.30
C LEU A 71 -7.54 -6.47 -0.91
N MET A 72 -6.25 -6.78 -0.84
CA MET A 72 -5.45 -6.67 0.36
C MET A 72 -4.62 -5.39 0.22
N ALA A 73 -4.84 -4.41 1.09
CA ALA A 73 -4.12 -3.14 1.08
C ALA A 73 -3.08 -3.13 2.20
N THR A 74 -1.84 -2.87 1.85
CA THR A 74 -0.73 -2.93 2.80
C THR A 74 0.08 -1.66 2.80
N ASP A 75 0.66 -1.35 3.95
CA ASP A 75 1.63 -0.29 4.11
C ASP A 75 2.61 -0.67 5.22
N ILE A 76 3.83 -0.14 5.16
CA ILE A 76 4.82 -0.37 6.20
C ILE A 76 4.52 0.45 7.46
N SER A 77 3.73 1.52 7.35
CA SER A 77 3.38 2.41 8.43
C SER A 77 2.20 1.85 9.25
N PRO A 78 2.41 1.45 10.53
CA PRO A 78 1.31 1.08 11.41
C PRO A 78 0.29 2.21 11.58
N GLU A 79 0.75 3.46 11.62
CA GLU A 79 -0.13 4.63 11.75
C GLU A 79 -1.06 4.77 10.55
N ALA A 80 -0.56 4.59 9.34
CA ALA A 80 -1.36 4.65 8.13
C ALA A 80 -2.42 3.54 8.10
N ILE A 81 -2.03 2.31 8.45
CA ILE A 81 -2.95 1.16 8.50
C ILE A 81 -4.02 1.36 9.58
N ASP A 82 -3.64 1.84 10.76
CA ASP A 82 -4.60 2.11 11.83
C ASP A 82 -5.61 3.17 11.39
N TYR A 83 -5.16 4.21 10.71
CA TYR A 83 -6.02 5.23 10.13
C TYR A 83 -7.02 4.63 9.14
N CYS A 84 -6.56 3.76 8.23
CA CYS A 84 -7.42 3.08 7.26
C CYS A 84 -8.52 2.26 7.93
N LYS A 85 -8.15 1.48 8.95
CA LYS A 85 -9.08 0.62 9.69
C LYS A 85 -10.15 1.43 10.40
N LYS A 86 -9.78 2.56 11.00
CA LYS A 86 -10.72 3.44 11.69
C LYS A 86 -11.65 4.17 10.73
N LYS A 87 -11.12 4.60 9.59
CA LYS A 87 -11.89 5.31 8.58
C LYS A 87 -12.85 4.40 7.82
N MET A 88 -12.44 3.16 7.61
CA MET A 88 -13.18 2.16 6.83
C MET A 88 -13.43 0.89 7.63
N PRO A 89 -14.25 0.94 8.69
CA PRO A 89 -14.44 -0.20 9.58
C PRO A 89 -15.01 -1.43 8.89
N ASP A 90 -15.79 -1.25 7.82
CA ASP A 90 -16.35 -2.36 7.04
C ASP A 90 -15.26 -3.15 6.28
N PHE A 91 -14.11 -2.54 6.06
CA PHE A 91 -12.98 -3.15 5.37
C PHE A 91 -11.76 -3.34 6.27
N GLU A 92 -11.95 -3.34 7.59
CA GLU A 92 -10.85 -3.44 8.56
C GLU A 92 -9.91 -4.62 8.27
N SER A 93 -10.47 -5.78 7.94
CA SER A 93 -9.70 -6.99 7.67
C SER A 93 -8.91 -6.94 6.35
N LYS A 94 -9.13 -5.94 5.53
CA LYS A 94 -8.47 -5.77 4.24
C LYS A 94 -7.18 -4.96 4.30
N PHE A 95 -6.88 -4.39 5.47
CA PHE A 95 -5.69 -3.58 5.69
C PHE A 95 -4.72 -4.29 6.62
N MET A 96 -3.45 -4.33 6.25
CA MET A 96 -2.42 -4.91 7.11
C MET A 96 -1.09 -4.19 6.97
N VAL A 97 -0.33 -4.16 8.06
CA VAL A 97 1.06 -3.68 8.04
C VAL A 97 1.92 -4.73 7.35
N LEU A 98 2.71 -4.31 6.38
CA LEU A 98 3.61 -5.20 5.66
C LEU A 98 4.88 -4.46 5.26
N ASP A 99 6.03 -5.01 5.63
CA ASP A 99 7.32 -4.65 5.04
C ASP A 99 7.65 -5.66 3.95
N CYS A 100 7.40 -5.28 2.70
CA CYS A 100 7.62 -6.18 1.55
C CYS A 100 9.09 -6.53 1.32
N LEU A 101 10.04 -5.79 1.92
CA LEU A 101 11.46 -6.07 1.81
C LEU A 101 11.93 -7.13 2.80
N SER A 102 11.20 -7.37 3.88
CA SER A 102 11.62 -8.29 4.96
C SER A 102 10.60 -9.37 5.29
N SER A 103 9.41 -9.33 4.70
CA SER A 103 8.33 -10.26 5.02
C SER A 103 7.74 -10.88 3.77
N ASP A 104 7.18 -12.07 3.90
CA ASP A 104 6.44 -12.76 2.85
C ASP A 104 4.98 -12.96 3.27
N LEU A 105 4.13 -13.17 2.28
CA LEU A 105 2.74 -13.57 2.48
C LEU A 105 2.54 -15.01 1.96
N ASP A 106 1.67 -15.76 2.62
CA ASP A 106 1.35 -17.14 2.23
C ASP A 106 0.32 -17.24 1.11
N MET A 107 0.19 -16.18 0.33
CA MET A 107 -0.79 -16.12 -0.75
C MET A 107 -0.20 -15.43 -1.96
N LYS A 108 -0.76 -15.74 -3.13
CA LYS A 108 -0.41 -15.09 -4.38
C LYS A 108 -1.61 -14.32 -4.92
N PHE A 109 -1.33 -13.32 -5.73
CA PHE A 109 -2.32 -12.38 -6.24
C PHE A 109 -2.37 -12.41 -7.76
N ASP A 110 -3.54 -12.14 -8.30
CA ASP A 110 -3.73 -12.00 -9.75
C ASP A 110 -3.14 -10.68 -10.25
N PHE A 111 -3.18 -9.65 -9.43
CA PHE A 111 -2.71 -8.31 -9.78
C PHE A 111 -2.09 -7.65 -8.54
N ILE A 112 -0.95 -7.01 -8.74
CA ILE A 112 -0.27 -6.24 -7.68
C ILE A 112 -0.01 -4.83 -8.21
N TYR A 113 -0.36 -3.82 -7.41
CA TYR A 113 -0.04 -2.45 -7.77
C TYR A 113 0.55 -1.68 -6.59
N SER A 114 1.28 -0.63 -6.94
CA SER A 114 1.93 0.24 -5.97
C SER A 114 2.07 1.63 -6.57
N ILE A 115 1.55 2.62 -5.88
CA ILE A 115 1.55 4.01 -6.36
C ILE A 115 2.50 4.83 -5.47
N ALA A 116 3.49 5.46 -6.12
CA ALA A 116 4.42 6.37 -5.46
C ALA A 116 5.21 5.75 -4.29
N VAL A 117 5.64 4.50 -4.42
CA VAL A 117 6.46 3.81 -3.41
C VAL A 117 7.90 3.61 -3.87
N ILE A 118 8.10 3.16 -5.11
CA ILE A 118 9.44 2.76 -5.57
C ILE A 118 10.45 3.90 -5.56
N HIS A 119 10.00 5.14 -5.72
CA HIS A 119 10.88 6.31 -5.68
C HIS A 119 11.50 6.54 -4.29
N MET A 120 10.92 5.96 -3.23
CA MET A 120 11.45 6.02 -1.87
C MET A 120 12.58 5.02 -1.63
N LEU A 121 12.72 4.03 -2.52
CA LEU A 121 13.72 2.99 -2.42
C LEU A 121 15.00 3.45 -3.12
N VAL A 122 15.88 4.10 -2.36
CA VAL A 122 17.09 4.73 -2.88
C VAL A 122 18.16 3.70 -3.23
N LEU A 123 18.25 2.62 -2.48
CA LEU A 123 19.25 1.58 -2.68
C LEU A 123 18.81 0.58 -3.75
N ASP A 124 19.74 0.16 -4.61
CA ASP A 124 19.48 -0.87 -5.63
C ASP A 124 19.01 -2.18 -4.99
N GLU A 125 19.59 -2.54 -3.85
CA GLU A 125 19.22 -3.73 -3.08
C GLU A 125 17.73 -3.70 -2.68
N ASP A 126 17.24 -2.55 -2.23
CA ASP A 126 15.85 -2.39 -1.83
C ASP A 126 14.91 -2.47 -3.03
N ARG A 127 15.27 -1.82 -4.14
CA ARG A 127 14.49 -1.91 -5.38
C ARG A 127 14.42 -3.35 -5.91
N ASN A 128 15.54 -4.06 -5.88
CA ASN A 128 15.59 -5.47 -6.27
C ASN A 128 14.71 -6.34 -5.35
N GLY A 129 14.76 -6.11 -4.05
CA GLY A 129 13.92 -6.79 -3.08
C GLY A 129 12.44 -6.55 -3.32
N PHE A 130 12.06 -5.32 -3.67
CA PHE A 130 10.70 -4.95 -4.02
C PHE A 130 10.21 -5.72 -5.26
N TYR A 131 10.99 -5.76 -6.32
CA TYR A 131 10.64 -6.51 -7.53
C TYR A 131 10.58 -8.02 -7.28
N GLN A 132 11.48 -8.55 -6.46
CA GLN A 132 11.45 -9.96 -6.07
C GLN A 132 10.19 -10.31 -5.28
N PHE A 133 9.78 -9.44 -4.37
CA PHE A 133 8.54 -9.63 -3.64
C PHE A 133 7.34 -9.71 -4.59
N ILE A 134 7.22 -8.76 -5.51
CA ILE A 134 6.14 -8.73 -6.50
C ILE A 134 6.15 -10.02 -7.32
N HIS A 135 7.30 -10.39 -7.87
CA HIS A 135 7.43 -11.58 -8.70
C HIS A 135 7.01 -12.86 -7.96
N SER A 136 7.43 -13.00 -6.70
CA SER A 136 7.14 -14.21 -5.92
C SER A 136 5.70 -14.30 -5.44
N HIS A 137 4.97 -13.19 -5.43
CA HIS A 137 3.58 -13.13 -4.96
C HIS A 137 2.55 -12.98 -6.09
N LEU A 138 2.99 -12.98 -7.35
CA LEU A 138 2.09 -13.03 -8.50
C LEU A 138 1.77 -14.48 -8.87
N LYS A 139 0.51 -14.73 -9.19
CA LYS A 139 0.10 -16.00 -9.79
C LYS A 139 0.72 -16.15 -11.18
N SER A 140 1.06 -17.36 -11.53
CA SER A 140 1.59 -17.65 -12.87
C SER A 140 0.54 -17.54 -13.96
#